data_6a564b9ad85af2e88642be3c9dcf8aa8
#
_entry.id   6a564b9ad85af2e88642be3c9dcf8aa8
#
_cell.length_a   1.000
_cell.length_b   1.000
_cell.length_c   1.000
_cell.angle_alpha   90.00
_cell.angle_beta   90.00
_cell.angle_gamma   90.00
#
_symmetry.space_group_name_H-M   'P 1'
#
loop_
_entity.id
_entity.type
_entity.pdbx_description
1 polymer ?
#
loop_
_entity_poly.entity_id
_entity_poly.type
_entity_poly.pdbx_seq_one_letter_code
_entity_poly.pdbx_strand_id
1 'polypeptide(L)'
;MRYDSPLAAVGNTPLVRLPRLSPSADVRIWAKLEDRNPTGSVKDRPALHMIEQAEKDGRLTPGCTILEPTSGNTGISLAMAAKLKGYRMVCVMPENTSQERRDLLGMWGAEIISSPAAGGSNTAVRVAKELAAEHPDWVMLYQYGNPDNAGAHYATTGPEILADLPSITHFVAGLGTTGTLMGVGRFLREHKPDVKIVAAEPRYDDLVYGLRNLDEGFVPELYDASVLTTRFSVGSADAVTRTRELLQQEGIFAGVSTGAALHAAIGVGNKALKAGESADIVFIVADGGWKYLSTGVYTAATTEEAIERLQGQLWA
;
A
#
# COMPACT_ATOMS: atom_id res chain seq x y z
N MET A 1 18.85 -7.37 -15.53
CA MET A 1 17.58 -7.13 -16.24
C MET A 1 17.71 -5.82 -17.02
N ARG A 2 17.09 -5.73 -18.20
CA ARG A 2 17.05 -4.51 -19.03
C ARG A 2 15.60 -4.22 -19.39
N TYR A 3 15.18 -2.96 -19.23
CA TYR A 3 13.82 -2.51 -19.52
C TYR A 3 13.85 -1.34 -20.50
N ASP A 4 12.86 -1.25 -21.37
CA ASP A 4 12.77 -0.20 -22.39
C ASP A 4 12.07 1.06 -21.86
N SER A 5 11.41 0.98 -20.71
CA SER A 5 10.83 2.13 -20.00
C SER A 5 10.74 1.89 -18.49
N PRO A 6 10.62 2.95 -17.67
CA PRO A 6 10.34 2.80 -16.23
C PRO A 6 9.04 2.03 -15.95
N LEU A 7 8.02 2.13 -16.81
CA LEU A 7 6.76 1.39 -16.65
C LEU A 7 6.96 -0.12 -16.76
N ALA A 8 7.86 -0.57 -17.63
CA ALA A 8 8.20 -1.99 -17.78
C ALA A 8 8.99 -2.55 -16.57
N ALA A 9 9.53 -1.69 -15.71
CA ALA A 9 10.25 -2.07 -14.51
C ALA A 9 9.33 -2.22 -13.27
N VAL A 10 8.02 -2.00 -13.44
CA VAL A 10 7.04 -2.22 -12.37
C VAL A 10 6.88 -3.71 -12.13
N GLY A 11 6.97 -4.13 -10.86
CA GLY A 11 6.87 -5.54 -10.47
C GLY A 11 8.20 -6.27 -10.45
N ASN A 12 8.16 -7.61 -10.40
CA ASN A 12 9.33 -8.49 -10.22
C ASN A 12 10.22 -8.05 -9.05
N THR A 13 9.59 -7.63 -7.96
CA THR A 13 10.28 -7.11 -6.79
C THR A 13 10.92 -8.25 -5.98
N PRO A 14 12.06 -8.01 -5.29
CA PRO A 14 12.73 -9.04 -4.51
C PRO A 14 11.88 -9.56 -3.34
N LEU A 15 12.05 -10.85 -3.03
CA LEU A 15 11.60 -11.47 -1.79
C LEU A 15 12.83 -11.76 -0.92
N VAL A 16 12.90 -11.17 0.28
CA VAL A 16 14.09 -11.20 1.14
C VAL A 16 13.74 -11.80 2.51
N ARG A 17 14.54 -12.78 2.96
CA ARG A 17 14.40 -13.37 4.29
C ARG A 17 14.87 -12.38 5.37
N LEU A 18 14.17 -12.37 6.53
CA LEU A 18 14.55 -11.61 7.72
C LEU A 18 15.11 -12.52 8.81
N PRO A 19 16.42 -12.83 8.81
CA PRO A 19 16.97 -13.81 9.75
C PRO A 19 16.98 -13.37 11.20
N ARG A 20 17.03 -12.06 11.48
CA ARG A 20 17.10 -11.51 12.84
C ARG A 20 15.73 -11.26 13.45
N LEU A 21 14.72 -11.00 12.62
CA LEU A 21 13.34 -10.76 13.06
C LEU A 21 12.45 -12.00 12.94
N SER A 22 12.94 -13.09 12.36
CA SER A 22 12.24 -14.38 12.33
C SER A 22 12.23 -15.00 13.73
N PRO A 23 11.08 -15.51 14.23
CA PRO A 23 10.97 -16.12 15.56
C PRO A 23 11.89 -17.33 15.79
N SER A 24 12.18 -18.11 14.76
CA SER A 24 13.10 -19.25 14.80
C SER A 24 13.61 -19.63 13.41
N ALA A 25 14.46 -20.65 13.35
CA ALA A 25 14.93 -21.21 12.08
C ALA A 25 13.79 -21.85 11.26
N ASP A 26 12.77 -22.40 11.93
CA ASP A 26 11.62 -23.07 11.32
C ASP A 26 10.42 -22.15 11.10
N VAL A 27 10.41 -20.98 11.74
CA VAL A 27 9.38 -19.93 11.57
C VAL A 27 10.04 -18.73 10.93
N ARG A 28 9.96 -18.63 9.61
CA ARG A 28 10.70 -17.69 8.79
C ARG A 28 9.81 -16.55 8.29
N ILE A 29 10.31 -15.32 8.36
CA ILE A 29 9.64 -14.14 7.85
C ILE A 29 10.38 -13.65 6.59
N TRP A 30 9.61 -13.29 5.57
CA TRP A 30 10.06 -12.86 4.27
C TRP A 30 9.42 -11.54 3.88
N ALA A 31 10.22 -10.58 3.45
CA ALA A 31 9.79 -9.25 3.01
C ALA A 31 9.69 -9.20 1.49
N LYS A 32 8.51 -8.96 0.93
CA LYS A 32 8.32 -8.63 -0.49
C LYS A 32 8.53 -7.13 -0.66
N LEU A 33 9.64 -6.75 -1.29
CA LEU A 33 10.14 -5.37 -1.35
C LEU A 33 9.43 -4.54 -2.42
N GLU A 34 8.17 -4.14 -2.18
CA GLU A 34 7.41 -3.31 -3.12
C GLU A 34 7.90 -1.84 -3.17
N ASP A 35 8.74 -1.42 -2.25
CA ASP A 35 9.50 -0.17 -2.29
C ASP A 35 10.53 -0.12 -3.43
N ARG A 36 10.80 -1.24 -4.11
CA ARG A 36 11.70 -1.34 -5.25
C ARG A 36 11.04 -1.05 -6.59
N ASN A 37 9.75 -0.82 -6.63
CA ASN A 37 9.08 -0.29 -7.80
C ASN A 37 9.56 1.13 -8.15
N PRO A 38 9.39 1.62 -9.39
CA PRO A 38 9.96 2.89 -9.87
C PRO A 38 9.67 4.12 -9.02
N THR A 39 8.44 4.27 -8.47
CA THR A 39 8.12 5.40 -7.56
C THR A 39 8.35 5.06 -6.08
N GLY A 40 8.86 3.86 -5.80
CA GLY A 40 9.15 3.41 -4.46
C GLY A 40 7.93 2.95 -3.67
N SER A 41 6.92 2.36 -4.30
CA SER A 41 5.78 1.81 -3.58
C SER A 41 5.03 0.69 -4.32
N VAL A 42 4.26 -0.07 -3.54
CA VAL A 42 3.31 -1.08 -4.01
C VAL A 42 2.27 -0.52 -4.99
N LYS A 43 2.03 0.79 -4.96
CA LYS A 43 0.99 1.45 -5.76
C LYS A 43 1.36 1.58 -7.24
N ASP A 44 2.61 1.38 -7.62
CA ASP A 44 3.00 1.38 -9.03
C ASP A 44 2.28 0.29 -9.82
N ARG A 45 2.06 -0.89 -9.19
CA ARG A 45 1.33 -1.98 -9.83
C ARG A 45 -0.13 -1.65 -10.13
N PRO A 46 -0.97 -1.30 -9.15
CA PRO A 46 -2.36 -0.96 -9.43
C PRO A 46 -2.49 0.30 -10.28
N ALA A 47 -1.64 1.31 -10.11
CA ALA A 47 -1.69 2.52 -10.92
C ALA A 47 -1.51 2.22 -12.42
N LEU A 48 -0.46 1.47 -12.77
CA LEU A 48 -0.21 1.08 -14.15
C LEU A 48 -1.34 0.19 -14.70
N HIS A 49 -1.75 -0.81 -13.93
CA HIS A 49 -2.76 -1.77 -14.36
C HIS A 49 -4.14 -1.11 -14.57
N MET A 50 -4.57 -0.24 -13.66
CA MET A 50 -5.83 0.51 -13.81
C MET A 50 -5.84 1.38 -15.07
N ILE A 51 -4.72 2.05 -15.38
CA ILE A 51 -4.58 2.83 -16.60
C ILE A 51 -4.66 1.91 -17.83
N GLU A 52 -3.91 0.82 -17.87
CA GLU A 52 -3.88 -0.11 -19.01
C GLU A 52 -5.22 -0.81 -19.25
N GLN A 53 -5.96 -1.16 -18.21
CA GLN A 53 -7.30 -1.71 -18.38
C GLN A 53 -8.29 -0.64 -18.86
N ALA A 54 -8.21 0.59 -18.37
CA ALA A 54 -9.04 1.69 -18.82
C ALA A 54 -8.74 2.08 -20.29
N GLU A 55 -7.49 1.96 -20.75
CA GLU A 55 -7.12 2.09 -22.17
C GLU A 55 -7.72 0.96 -23.01
N LYS A 56 -7.59 -0.27 -22.54
CA LYS A 56 -8.05 -1.47 -23.24
C LYS A 56 -9.57 -1.51 -23.41
N ASP A 57 -10.34 -1.06 -22.43
CA ASP A 57 -11.80 -1.04 -22.47
C ASP A 57 -12.37 0.28 -23.06
N GLY A 58 -11.50 1.21 -23.46
CA GLY A 58 -11.87 2.46 -24.13
C GLY A 58 -12.37 3.56 -23.20
N ARG A 59 -12.36 3.38 -21.88
CA ARG A 59 -12.68 4.45 -20.92
C ARG A 59 -11.62 5.56 -20.94
N LEU A 60 -10.35 5.21 -21.15
CA LEU A 60 -9.24 6.16 -21.21
C LEU A 60 -8.68 6.20 -22.64
N THR A 61 -8.83 7.35 -23.29
CA THR A 61 -8.37 7.60 -24.65
C THR A 61 -7.41 8.79 -24.69
N PRO A 62 -6.61 8.96 -25.76
CA PRO A 62 -5.72 10.11 -25.88
C PRO A 62 -6.47 11.45 -25.68
N GLY A 63 -5.93 12.31 -24.81
CA GLY A 63 -6.54 13.61 -24.48
C GLY A 63 -7.43 13.59 -23.23
N CYS A 64 -7.82 12.42 -22.71
CA CYS A 64 -8.52 12.33 -21.43
C CYS A 64 -7.64 12.81 -20.26
N THR A 65 -8.31 13.25 -19.19
CA THR A 65 -7.68 13.58 -17.92
C THR A 65 -7.97 12.47 -16.92
N ILE A 66 -6.94 11.97 -16.25
CA ILE A 66 -7.09 11.03 -15.14
C ILE A 66 -7.38 11.82 -13.86
N LEU A 67 -8.41 11.42 -13.14
CA LEU A 67 -8.81 11.99 -11.86
C LEU A 67 -8.68 10.95 -10.74
N GLU A 68 -8.08 11.31 -9.61
CA GLU A 68 -8.02 10.43 -8.45
C GLU A 68 -8.04 11.20 -7.13
N PRO A 69 -8.92 10.82 -6.17
CA PRO A 69 -8.85 11.33 -4.80
C PRO A 69 -7.71 10.64 -4.05
N THR A 70 -6.58 11.32 -3.95
CA THR A 70 -5.39 10.75 -3.31
C THR A 70 -4.37 11.81 -2.93
N SER A 71 -3.75 11.64 -1.77
CA SER A 71 -2.64 12.47 -1.30
C SER A 71 -1.33 11.69 -1.13
N GLY A 72 -1.32 10.40 -1.50
CA GLY A 72 -0.24 9.49 -1.19
C GLY A 72 0.36 8.79 -2.41
N ASN A 73 0.88 7.59 -2.16
CA ASN A 73 1.59 6.78 -3.15
C ASN A 73 0.80 6.52 -4.43
N THR A 74 -0.52 6.36 -4.35
CA THR A 74 -1.36 6.15 -5.54
C THR A 74 -1.28 7.34 -6.49
N GLY A 75 -1.37 8.57 -5.96
CA GLY A 75 -1.25 9.77 -6.78
C GLY A 75 0.12 9.89 -7.44
N ILE A 76 1.19 9.60 -6.71
CA ILE A 76 2.56 9.62 -7.24
C ILE A 76 2.73 8.60 -8.37
N SER A 77 2.26 7.37 -8.17
CA SER A 77 2.35 6.30 -9.17
C SER A 77 1.50 6.60 -10.41
N LEU A 78 0.27 7.09 -10.21
CA LEU A 78 -0.60 7.52 -11.32
C LEU A 78 -0.01 8.72 -12.09
N ALA A 79 0.55 9.71 -11.38
CA ALA A 79 1.15 10.87 -12.01
C ALA A 79 2.36 10.49 -12.88
N MET A 80 3.23 9.59 -12.40
CA MET A 80 4.34 9.05 -13.19
C MET A 80 3.81 8.31 -14.42
N ALA A 81 2.88 7.39 -14.26
CA ALA A 81 2.35 6.58 -15.37
C ALA A 81 1.60 7.46 -16.39
N ALA A 82 0.77 8.39 -15.93
CA ALA A 82 0.05 9.36 -16.76
C ALA A 82 1.01 10.20 -17.61
N LYS A 83 2.05 10.76 -16.97
CA LYS A 83 3.07 11.55 -17.66
C LYS A 83 3.76 10.76 -18.78
N LEU A 84 4.16 9.52 -18.50
CA LEU A 84 4.86 8.67 -19.46
C LEU A 84 3.95 8.17 -20.60
N LYS A 85 2.64 8.09 -20.38
CA LYS A 85 1.62 7.71 -21.35
C LYS A 85 0.96 8.92 -22.05
N GLY A 86 1.29 10.16 -21.66
CA GLY A 86 0.78 11.38 -22.29
C GLY A 86 -0.60 11.84 -21.81
N TYR A 87 -1.03 11.42 -20.61
CA TYR A 87 -2.28 11.86 -20.00
C TYR A 87 -2.06 13.04 -19.03
N ARG A 88 -3.05 13.90 -18.91
CA ARG A 88 -3.15 14.84 -17.79
C ARG A 88 -3.56 14.08 -16.52
N MET A 89 -3.06 14.52 -15.37
CA MET A 89 -3.39 13.95 -14.07
C MET A 89 -3.88 15.03 -13.12
N VAL A 90 -5.03 14.83 -12.52
CA VAL A 90 -5.62 15.67 -11.48
C VAL A 90 -5.76 14.84 -10.20
N CYS A 91 -5.15 15.33 -9.12
CA CYS A 91 -5.29 14.76 -7.78
C CYS A 91 -6.18 15.64 -6.90
N VAL A 92 -7.17 15.05 -6.25
CA VAL A 92 -7.96 15.74 -5.23
C VAL A 92 -7.43 15.32 -3.86
N MET A 93 -7.03 16.29 -3.03
CA MET A 93 -6.47 16.03 -1.71
C MET A 93 -6.87 17.07 -0.69
N PRO A 94 -6.89 16.75 0.62
CA PRO A 94 -7.17 17.72 1.67
C PRO A 94 -6.15 18.89 1.65
N GLU A 95 -6.63 20.10 1.89
CA GLU A 95 -5.81 21.33 1.88
C GLU A 95 -4.68 21.33 2.91
N ASN A 96 -4.83 20.58 4.00
CA ASN A 96 -3.82 20.41 5.04
C ASN A 96 -2.79 19.29 4.74
N THR A 97 -2.80 18.73 3.52
CA THR A 97 -1.76 17.79 3.07
C THR A 97 -0.40 18.49 3.03
N SER A 98 0.66 17.80 3.50
CA SER A 98 2.01 18.37 3.60
C SER A 98 2.56 18.87 2.26
N GLN A 99 3.39 19.93 2.30
CA GLN A 99 4.02 20.50 1.11
C GLN A 99 4.87 19.45 0.36
N GLU A 100 5.59 18.60 1.09
CA GLU A 100 6.40 17.52 0.51
C GLU A 100 5.61 16.61 -0.45
N ARG A 101 4.36 16.30 -0.11
CA ARG A 101 3.48 15.48 -0.99
C ARG A 101 3.00 16.24 -2.20
N ARG A 102 2.69 17.52 -2.03
CA ARG A 102 2.34 18.40 -3.15
C ARG A 102 3.50 18.50 -4.13
N ASP A 103 4.71 18.64 -3.62
CA ASP A 103 5.92 18.72 -4.43
C ASP A 103 6.18 17.41 -5.19
N LEU A 104 6.03 16.25 -4.53
CA LEU A 104 6.18 14.94 -5.17
C LEU A 104 5.20 14.73 -6.32
N LEU A 105 3.95 15.15 -6.18
CA LEU A 105 2.95 15.09 -7.26
C LEU A 105 3.26 16.10 -8.36
N GLY A 106 3.61 17.32 -7.98
CA GLY A 106 3.96 18.41 -8.92
C GLY A 106 5.18 18.09 -9.79
N MET A 107 6.18 17.37 -9.26
CA MET A 107 7.35 16.92 -10.02
C MET A 107 6.98 16.05 -11.23
N TRP A 108 5.91 15.27 -11.11
CA TRP A 108 5.36 14.47 -12.22
C TRP A 108 4.37 15.25 -13.09
N GLY A 109 4.06 16.52 -12.75
CA GLY A 109 3.15 17.38 -13.49
C GLY A 109 1.68 17.16 -13.17
N ALA A 110 1.35 16.54 -12.03
CA ALA A 110 -0.04 16.43 -11.58
C ALA A 110 -0.59 17.79 -11.15
N GLU A 111 -1.81 18.10 -11.57
CA GLU A 111 -2.59 19.22 -11.05
C GLU A 111 -3.22 18.82 -9.71
N ILE A 112 -3.26 19.75 -8.77
CA ILE A 112 -3.80 19.51 -7.43
C ILE A 112 -5.02 20.37 -7.18
N ILE A 113 -6.15 19.73 -6.90
CA ILE A 113 -7.36 20.39 -6.41
C ILE A 113 -7.48 20.12 -4.91
N SER A 114 -7.50 21.20 -4.12
CA SER A 114 -7.64 21.09 -2.67
C SER A 114 -9.10 20.86 -2.29
N SER A 115 -9.35 19.86 -1.44
CA SER A 115 -10.64 19.71 -0.75
C SER A 115 -10.54 20.27 0.68
N PRO A 116 -11.67 20.62 1.32
CA PRO A 116 -11.68 21.01 2.73
C PRO A 116 -10.99 20.00 3.63
N ALA A 117 -10.19 20.46 4.61
CA ALA A 117 -9.47 19.60 5.54
C ALA A 117 -10.42 18.74 6.39
N ALA A 118 -11.60 19.27 6.73
CA ALA A 118 -12.62 18.56 7.49
C ALA A 118 -13.10 17.29 6.74
N GLY A 119 -13.07 16.13 7.42
CA GLY A 119 -13.43 14.85 6.83
C GLY A 119 -12.33 14.20 5.99
N GLY A 120 -11.14 14.81 5.89
CA GLY A 120 -9.92 14.18 5.32
C GLY A 120 -10.14 13.59 3.94
N SER A 121 -9.65 12.36 3.74
CA SER A 121 -9.76 11.65 2.46
C SER A 121 -11.19 11.35 2.02
N ASN A 122 -12.16 11.23 2.95
CA ASN A 122 -13.56 11.01 2.59
C ASN A 122 -14.16 12.25 1.90
N THR A 123 -13.80 13.46 2.35
CA THR A 123 -14.18 14.70 1.68
C THR A 123 -13.52 14.79 0.29
N ALA A 124 -12.26 14.43 0.16
CA ALA A 124 -11.57 14.40 -1.14
C ALA A 124 -12.26 13.43 -2.14
N VAL A 125 -12.69 12.25 -1.68
CA VAL A 125 -13.48 11.32 -2.50
C VAL A 125 -14.80 11.94 -2.97
N ARG A 126 -15.54 12.64 -2.10
CA ARG A 126 -16.78 13.31 -2.48
C ARG A 126 -16.53 14.38 -3.53
N VAL A 127 -15.55 15.27 -3.30
CA VAL A 127 -15.18 16.32 -4.26
C VAL A 127 -14.75 15.75 -5.61
N ALA A 128 -13.97 14.66 -5.60
CA ALA A 128 -13.57 14.00 -6.85
C ALA A 128 -14.77 13.42 -7.63
N LYS A 129 -15.77 12.85 -6.93
CA LYS A 129 -17.00 12.36 -7.57
C LYS A 129 -17.84 13.52 -8.17
N GLU A 130 -17.90 14.66 -7.51
CA GLU A 130 -18.55 15.87 -8.02
C GLU A 130 -17.84 16.38 -9.28
N LEU A 131 -16.52 16.50 -9.26
CA LEU A 131 -15.71 16.88 -10.43
C LEU A 131 -15.86 15.90 -11.60
N ALA A 132 -15.89 14.59 -11.34
CA ALA A 132 -16.11 13.61 -12.39
C ALA A 132 -17.49 13.75 -13.06
N ALA A 133 -18.51 14.18 -12.32
CA ALA A 133 -19.83 14.46 -12.87
C ALA A 133 -19.88 15.75 -13.69
N GLU A 134 -19.09 16.77 -13.31
CA GLU A 134 -18.98 18.06 -14.01
C GLU A 134 -18.11 17.96 -15.27
N HIS A 135 -17.17 17.03 -15.32
CA HIS A 135 -16.21 16.82 -16.42
C HIS A 135 -16.31 15.41 -17.00
N PRO A 136 -17.23 15.19 -17.96
CA PRO A 136 -17.45 13.86 -18.57
C PRO A 136 -16.24 13.30 -19.34
N ASP A 137 -15.28 14.14 -19.70
CA ASP A 137 -14.00 13.81 -20.33
C ASP A 137 -12.91 13.41 -19.31
N TRP A 138 -13.19 13.52 -18.03
CA TRP A 138 -12.27 13.09 -16.97
C TRP A 138 -12.59 11.66 -16.52
N VAL A 139 -11.55 10.84 -16.40
CA VAL A 139 -11.66 9.43 -16.02
C VAL A 139 -11.21 9.26 -14.58
N MET A 140 -12.15 9.07 -13.67
CA MET A 140 -11.86 8.73 -12.29
C MET A 140 -11.59 7.24 -12.18
N LEU A 141 -10.34 6.88 -11.83
CA LEU A 141 -9.93 5.46 -11.71
C LEU A 141 -10.44 4.83 -10.41
N TYR A 142 -10.50 5.58 -9.34
CA TYR A 142 -11.12 5.23 -8.06
C TYR A 142 -10.57 3.96 -7.41
N GLN A 143 -9.40 4.05 -6.83
CA GLN A 143 -8.65 2.92 -6.23
C GLN A 143 -9.43 2.08 -5.20
N TYR A 144 -10.46 2.61 -4.55
CA TYR A 144 -11.21 1.91 -3.51
C TYR A 144 -12.29 0.96 -4.03
N GLY A 145 -12.77 1.19 -5.26
CA GLY A 145 -13.83 0.41 -5.90
C GLY A 145 -13.42 -0.20 -7.23
N ASN A 146 -12.26 0.15 -7.78
CA ASN A 146 -11.81 -0.35 -9.07
C ASN A 146 -11.25 -1.78 -8.95
N PRO A 147 -11.90 -2.79 -9.60
CA PRO A 147 -11.45 -4.19 -9.52
C PRO A 147 -10.02 -4.39 -10.07
N ASP A 148 -9.56 -3.51 -10.97
CA ASP A 148 -8.22 -3.58 -11.56
C ASP A 148 -7.12 -3.28 -10.53
N ASN A 149 -7.43 -2.62 -9.41
CA ASN A 149 -6.51 -2.50 -8.29
C ASN A 149 -6.16 -3.88 -7.70
N ALA A 150 -7.16 -4.70 -7.41
CA ALA A 150 -6.92 -6.08 -6.98
C ALA A 150 -6.40 -6.96 -8.11
N GLY A 151 -6.88 -6.74 -9.34
CA GLY A 151 -6.43 -7.42 -10.56
C GLY A 151 -4.94 -7.33 -10.80
N ALA A 152 -4.33 -6.17 -10.55
CA ALA A 152 -2.88 -5.97 -10.63
C ALA A 152 -2.10 -6.96 -9.74
N HIS A 153 -2.53 -7.12 -8.50
CA HIS A 153 -1.89 -8.00 -7.55
C HIS A 153 -2.17 -9.48 -7.78
N TYR A 154 -3.37 -9.80 -8.26
CA TYR A 154 -3.72 -11.15 -8.69
C TYR A 154 -2.85 -11.60 -9.86
N ALA A 155 -2.66 -10.73 -10.86
CA ALA A 155 -1.91 -11.04 -12.07
C ALA A 155 -0.38 -11.01 -11.88
N THR A 156 0.15 -10.33 -10.86
CA THR A 156 1.59 -10.11 -10.72
C THR A 156 2.12 -10.50 -9.34
N THR A 157 1.75 -9.81 -8.27
CA THR A 157 2.32 -9.98 -6.92
C THR A 157 2.09 -11.39 -6.37
N GLY A 158 0.89 -11.94 -6.54
CA GLY A 158 0.54 -13.29 -6.11
C GLY A 158 1.39 -14.37 -6.79
N PRO A 159 1.44 -14.41 -8.14
CA PRO A 159 2.32 -15.31 -8.89
C PRO A 159 3.79 -15.20 -8.52
N GLU A 160 4.32 -13.97 -8.39
CA GLU A 160 5.72 -13.75 -8.00
C GLU A 160 6.03 -14.36 -6.62
N ILE A 161 5.17 -14.09 -5.62
CA ILE A 161 5.35 -14.64 -4.26
C ILE A 161 5.33 -16.18 -4.26
N LEU A 162 4.38 -16.78 -4.96
CA LEU A 162 4.25 -18.23 -5.00
C LEU A 162 5.41 -18.90 -5.75
N ALA A 163 5.91 -18.27 -6.83
CA ALA A 163 7.07 -18.73 -7.58
C ALA A 163 8.36 -18.65 -6.74
N ASP A 164 8.57 -17.52 -6.02
CA ASP A 164 9.76 -17.30 -5.19
C ASP A 164 9.76 -18.15 -3.91
N LEU A 165 8.56 -18.44 -3.35
CA LEU A 165 8.40 -19.18 -2.09
C LEU A 165 7.23 -20.16 -2.16
N PRO A 166 7.37 -21.32 -2.83
CA PRO A 166 6.31 -22.33 -2.92
C PRO A 166 5.89 -22.92 -1.55
N SER A 167 6.74 -22.75 -0.52
CA SER A 167 6.47 -23.21 0.86
C SER A 167 5.66 -22.18 1.69
N ILE A 168 5.24 -21.06 1.13
CA ILE A 168 4.46 -20.03 1.84
C ILE A 168 3.29 -20.63 2.61
N THR A 169 3.15 -20.23 3.89
CA THR A 169 2.04 -20.61 4.78
C THR A 169 1.16 -19.45 5.16
N HIS A 170 1.71 -18.25 5.20
CA HIS A 170 0.98 -17.02 5.58
C HIS A 170 1.37 -15.87 4.66
N PHE A 171 0.37 -15.12 4.23
CA PHE A 171 0.53 -13.83 3.55
C PHE A 171 -0.02 -12.72 4.44
N VAL A 172 0.78 -11.67 4.66
CA VAL A 172 0.43 -10.54 5.53
C VAL A 172 0.56 -9.23 4.76
N ALA A 173 -0.47 -8.40 4.77
CA ALA A 173 -0.40 -7.05 4.21
C ALA A 173 -1.25 -6.07 5.02
N GLY A 174 -0.91 -4.78 4.92
CA GLY A 174 -1.66 -3.71 5.53
C GLY A 174 -3.05 -3.52 4.88
N LEU A 175 -4.05 -3.24 5.69
CA LEU A 175 -5.42 -2.99 5.26
C LEU A 175 -5.60 -1.51 4.94
N GLY A 176 -5.45 -1.15 3.66
CA GLY A 176 -5.70 0.20 3.12
C GLY A 176 -6.88 0.19 2.14
N THR A 177 -6.60 0.24 0.82
CA THR A 177 -7.62 0.05 -0.23
C THR A 177 -8.13 -1.37 -0.35
N THR A 178 -7.49 -2.30 0.30
CA THR A 178 -7.66 -3.75 0.25
C THR A 178 -7.16 -4.43 -1.05
N GLY A 179 -6.81 -3.69 -2.09
CA GLY A 179 -6.40 -4.25 -3.38
C GLY A 179 -5.32 -5.32 -3.28
N THR A 180 -4.25 -5.09 -2.51
CA THR A 180 -3.15 -6.06 -2.32
C THR A 180 -3.65 -7.33 -1.62
N LEU A 181 -4.42 -7.18 -0.53
CA LEU A 181 -5.00 -8.33 0.21
C LEU A 181 -5.94 -9.15 -0.66
N MET A 182 -6.83 -8.47 -1.39
CA MET A 182 -7.82 -9.16 -2.24
C MET A 182 -7.16 -9.81 -3.46
N GLY A 183 -6.24 -9.13 -4.13
CA GLY A 183 -5.58 -9.67 -5.31
C GLY A 183 -4.68 -10.86 -4.99
N VAL A 184 -3.72 -10.69 -4.09
CA VAL A 184 -2.83 -11.79 -3.66
C VAL A 184 -3.62 -12.89 -2.95
N GLY A 185 -4.57 -12.50 -2.10
CA GLY A 185 -5.37 -13.44 -1.34
C GLY A 185 -6.21 -14.37 -2.23
N ARG A 186 -6.91 -13.83 -3.23
CA ARG A 186 -7.66 -14.63 -4.21
C ARG A 186 -6.74 -15.57 -4.99
N PHE A 187 -5.63 -15.04 -5.49
CA PHE A 187 -4.65 -15.88 -6.21
C PHE A 187 -4.16 -17.05 -5.33
N LEU A 188 -3.76 -16.77 -4.08
CA LEU A 188 -3.27 -17.81 -3.18
C LEU A 188 -4.38 -18.80 -2.78
N ARG A 189 -5.63 -18.34 -2.57
CA ARG A 189 -6.77 -19.23 -2.30
C ARG A 189 -7.00 -20.24 -3.43
N GLU A 190 -6.80 -19.82 -4.68
CA GLU A 190 -6.98 -20.70 -5.85
C GLU A 190 -5.83 -21.68 -6.03
N HIS A 191 -4.58 -21.24 -5.80
CA HIS A 191 -3.38 -22.04 -6.13
C HIS A 191 -2.76 -22.75 -4.93
N LYS A 192 -3.04 -22.28 -3.70
CA LYS A 192 -2.56 -22.83 -2.44
C LYS A 192 -3.56 -22.59 -1.31
N PRO A 193 -4.69 -23.32 -1.28
CA PRO A 193 -5.84 -23.03 -0.41
C PRO A 193 -5.54 -22.98 1.10
N ASP A 194 -4.48 -23.67 1.56
CA ASP A 194 -4.10 -23.72 2.98
C ASP A 194 -3.39 -22.47 3.48
N VAL A 195 -2.97 -21.56 2.57
CA VAL A 195 -2.30 -20.31 2.97
C VAL A 195 -3.25 -19.43 3.76
N LYS A 196 -2.78 -18.94 4.91
CA LYS A 196 -3.50 -17.99 5.76
C LYS A 196 -3.30 -16.57 5.25
N ILE A 197 -4.38 -15.84 5.00
CA ILE A 197 -4.37 -14.46 4.55
C ILE A 197 -4.67 -13.55 5.74
N VAL A 198 -3.70 -12.72 6.12
CA VAL A 198 -3.75 -11.90 7.33
C VAL A 198 -3.71 -10.42 6.95
N ALA A 199 -4.72 -9.69 7.38
CA ALA A 199 -4.75 -8.23 7.25
C ALA A 199 -4.19 -7.57 8.51
N ALA A 200 -3.20 -6.71 8.39
CA ALA A 200 -2.78 -5.80 9.46
C ALA A 200 -3.61 -4.52 9.38
N GLU A 201 -4.38 -4.22 10.42
CA GLU A 201 -5.19 -3.00 10.51
C GLU A 201 -4.88 -2.21 11.79
N PRO A 202 -5.04 -0.88 11.80
CA PRO A 202 -4.92 -0.09 13.03
C PRO A 202 -5.89 -0.58 14.10
N ARG A 203 -5.58 -0.35 15.38
CA ARG A 203 -6.59 -0.44 16.44
C ARG A 203 -7.69 0.59 16.19
N TYR A 204 -8.88 0.32 16.70
CA TYR A 204 -9.96 1.31 16.65
C TYR A 204 -9.49 2.61 17.34
N ASP A 205 -9.78 3.76 16.72
CA ASP A 205 -9.39 5.10 17.16
C ASP A 205 -7.86 5.29 17.29
N ASP A 206 -7.08 4.48 16.56
CA ASP A 206 -5.63 4.64 16.45
C ASP A 206 -5.25 4.78 14.97
N LEU A 207 -4.23 5.57 14.69
CA LEU A 207 -3.90 5.97 13.34
C LEU A 207 -2.56 5.40 12.89
N VAL A 208 -2.60 4.48 11.94
CA VAL A 208 -1.41 4.01 11.23
C VAL A 208 -1.45 4.50 9.79
N TYR A 209 -0.44 5.28 9.42
CA TYR A 209 -0.35 5.93 8.14
C TYR A 209 -0.52 4.96 6.94
N GLY A 210 -1.47 5.29 6.05
CA GLY A 210 -1.78 4.48 4.85
C GLY A 210 -2.63 3.23 5.11
N LEU A 211 -3.06 3.01 6.35
CA LEU A 211 -3.97 1.92 6.74
C LEU A 211 -5.31 2.46 7.23
N ARG A 212 -6.31 1.60 7.30
CA ARG A 212 -7.67 1.89 7.79
C ARG A 212 -8.14 0.80 8.73
N ASN A 213 -8.93 1.18 9.73
CA ASN A 213 -9.75 0.25 10.49
C ASN A 213 -11.14 0.17 9.84
N LEU A 214 -11.62 -1.03 9.54
CA LEU A 214 -12.92 -1.22 8.87
C LEU A 214 -14.12 -0.84 9.74
N ASP A 215 -13.94 -0.85 11.06
CA ASP A 215 -15.01 -0.56 12.02
C ASP A 215 -15.21 0.96 12.23
N GLU A 216 -14.37 1.81 11.59
CA GLU A 216 -14.46 3.28 11.60
C GLU A 216 -15.37 3.87 10.50
N GLY A 217 -16.18 3.04 9.87
CA GLY A 217 -17.29 3.48 9.00
C GLY A 217 -16.96 3.57 7.51
N PHE A 218 -15.69 3.51 7.07
CA PHE A 218 -15.36 3.42 5.64
C PHE A 218 -14.83 2.03 5.30
N VAL A 219 -15.63 1.26 4.58
CA VAL A 219 -15.24 -0.04 4.03
C VAL A 219 -15.01 0.12 2.52
N PRO A 220 -13.79 -0.16 2.01
CA PRO A 220 -13.56 -0.15 0.56
C PRO A 220 -14.48 -1.13 -0.17
N GLU A 221 -15.00 -0.73 -1.34
CA GLU A 221 -15.89 -1.55 -2.16
C GLU A 221 -15.24 -2.86 -2.63
N LEU A 222 -13.89 -2.87 -2.72
CA LEU A 222 -13.12 -4.07 -3.08
C LEU A 222 -13.05 -5.11 -1.97
N TYR A 223 -13.39 -4.75 -0.73
CA TYR A 223 -13.23 -5.63 0.42
C TYR A 223 -14.15 -6.84 0.36
N ASP A 224 -13.58 -8.02 0.52
CA ASP A 224 -14.27 -9.29 0.62
C ASP A 224 -13.74 -10.07 1.83
N ALA A 225 -14.56 -10.16 2.87
CA ALA A 225 -14.18 -10.81 4.13
C ALA A 225 -13.84 -12.30 3.94
N SER A 226 -14.40 -12.96 2.94
CA SER A 226 -14.19 -14.40 2.68
C SER A 226 -12.76 -14.72 2.24
N VAL A 227 -12.03 -13.73 1.70
CA VAL A 227 -10.63 -13.88 1.31
C VAL A 227 -9.71 -13.95 2.54
N LEU A 228 -10.04 -13.24 3.61
CA LEU A 228 -9.21 -13.15 4.80
C LEU A 228 -9.37 -14.39 5.71
N THR A 229 -8.26 -14.79 6.33
CA THR A 229 -8.28 -15.74 7.45
C THR A 229 -8.48 -14.99 8.78
N THR A 230 -7.83 -13.83 8.93
CA THR A 230 -7.92 -13.01 10.14
C THR A 230 -7.52 -11.56 9.89
N ARG A 231 -8.07 -10.65 10.69
CA ARG A 231 -7.59 -9.28 10.87
C ARG A 231 -6.73 -9.24 12.13
N PHE A 232 -5.55 -8.64 12.03
CA PHE A 232 -4.61 -8.48 13.13
C PHE A 232 -4.53 -6.99 13.49
N SER A 233 -5.00 -6.65 14.68
CA SER A 233 -5.03 -5.26 15.15
C SER A 233 -3.65 -4.81 15.63
N VAL A 234 -3.17 -3.65 15.14
CA VAL A 234 -1.83 -3.11 15.40
C VAL A 234 -1.93 -1.68 15.90
N GLY A 235 -1.27 -1.37 17.02
CA GLY A 235 -1.15 0.00 17.52
C GLY A 235 -0.12 0.82 16.74
N SER A 236 -0.29 2.15 16.72
CA SER A 236 0.67 3.09 16.11
C SER A 236 2.07 2.97 16.71
N ALA A 237 2.18 2.78 18.03
CA ALA A 237 3.45 2.55 18.74
C ALA A 237 4.14 1.27 18.27
N ASP A 238 3.38 0.17 18.10
CA ASP A 238 3.89 -1.08 17.58
C ASP A 238 4.40 -0.93 16.15
N ALA A 239 3.64 -0.22 15.29
CA ALA A 239 4.01 0.03 13.91
C ALA A 239 5.31 0.84 13.81
N VAL A 240 5.45 1.94 14.56
CA VAL A 240 6.69 2.76 14.60
C VAL A 240 7.87 1.95 15.12
N THR A 241 7.69 1.21 16.20
CA THR A 241 8.75 0.36 16.79
C THR A 241 9.26 -0.66 15.77
N ARG A 242 8.35 -1.39 15.10
CA ARG A 242 8.73 -2.38 14.08
C ARG A 242 9.35 -1.77 12.84
N THR A 243 8.95 -0.55 12.46
CA THR A 243 9.59 0.19 11.36
C THR A 243 11.06 0.48 11.67
N ARG A 244 11.36 0.91 12.90
CA ARG A 244 12.73 1.16 13.37
C ARG A 244 13.55 -0.13 13.47
N GLU A 245 12.98 -1.19 14.03
CA GLU A 245 13.64 -2.50 14.14
C GLU A 245 13.99 -3.08 12.76
N LEU A 246 13.09 -2.96 11.78
CA LEU A 246 13.31 -3.41 10.42
C LEU A 246 14.53 -2.71 9.79
N LEU A 247 14.66 -1.40 10.00
CA LEU A 247 15.82 -0.65 9.57
C LEU A 247 17.09 -1.07 10.31
N GLN A 248 17.04 -1.13 11.65
CA GLN A 248 18.21 -1.35 12.49
C GLN A 248 18.74 -2.78 12.43
N GLN A 249 17.87 -3.76 12.34
CA GLN A 249 18.25 -5.17 12.40
C GLN A 249 18.42 -5.81 11.02
N GLU A 250 17.59 -5.44 10.04
CA GLU A 250 17.59 -6.08 8.72
C GLU A 250 18.04 -5.14 7.58
N GLY A 251 18.27 -3.84 7.88
CA GLY A 251 18.73 -2.86 6.90
C GLY A 251 17.66 -2.46 5.87
N ILE A 252 16.38 -2.71 6.13
CA ILE A 252 15.28 -2.36 5.23
C ILE A 252 14.66 -1.03 5.70
N PHE A 253 14.81 0.00 4.86
CA PHE A 253 14.31 1.34 5.13
C PHE A 253 12.91 1.52 4.53
N ALA A 254 11.87 1.32 5.34
CA ALA A 254 10.48 1.22 4.92
C ALA A 254 9.53 2.16 5.68
N GLY A 255 8.35 2.44 5.12
CA GLY A 255 7.31 3.27 5.75
C GLY A 255 6.59 2.60 6.92
N VAL A 256 5.78 3.38 7.65
CA VAL A 256 5.14 2.95 8.92
C VAL A 256 4.11 1.84 8.72
N SER A 257 3.37 1.82 7.60
CA SER A 257 2.45 0.73 7.28
C SER A 257 3.16 -0.61 7.12
N THR A 258 4.42 -0.60 6.69
CA THR A 258 5.28 -1.79 6.66
C THR A 258 5.58 -2.31 8.06
N GLY A 259 5.85 -1.40 9.01
CA GLY A 259 6.02 -1.77 10.43
C GLY A 259 4.80 -2.45 11.02
N ALA A 260 3.60 -1.98 10.67
CA ALA A 260 2.36 -2.64 11.08
C ALA A 260 2.23 -4.05 10.46
N ALA A 261 2.51 -4.22 9.18
CA ALA A 261 2.50 -5.53 8.54
C ALA A 261 3.54 -6.48 9.15
N LEU A 262 4.74 -5.99 9.47
CA LEU A 262 5.77 -6.74 10.16
C LEU A 262 5.34 -7.15 11.57
N HIS A 263 4.70 -6.24 12.34
CA HIS A 263 4.18 -6.56 13.67
C HIS A 263 3.18 -7.72 13.61
N ALA A 264 2.26 -7.69 12.66
CA ALA A 264 1.31 -8.78 12.44
C ALA A 264 2.03 -10.08 12.01
N ALA A 265 3.03 -10.02 11.13
CA ALA A 265 3.80 -11.16 10.69
C ALA A 265 4.57 -11.83 11.85
N ILE A 266 5.21 -11.03 12.71
CA ILE A 266 5.86 -11.53 13.94
C ILE A 266 4.83 -12.14 14.88
N GLY A 267 3.67 -11.51 15.07
CA GLY A 267 2.59 -12.01 15.91
C GLY A 267 2.07 -13.37 15.46
N VAL A 268 1.87 -13.55 14.15
CA VAL A 268 1.48 -14.82 13.54
C VAL A 268 2.59 -15.86 13.69
N GLY A 269 3.85 -15.46 13.45
CA GLY A 269 5.00 -16.34 13.62
C GLY A 269 5.16 -16.85 15.07
N ASN A 270 4.96 -15.98 16.05
CA ASN A 270 5.00 -16.37 17.46
C ASN A 270 3.88 -17.35 17.85
N LYS A 271 2.69 -17.25 17.19
CA LYS A 271 1.62 -18.24 17.38
C LYS A 271 2.02 -19.60 16.79
N ALA A 272 2.59 -19.64 15.59
CA ALA A 272 3.10 -20.86 14.98
C ALA A 272 4.21 -21.52 15.84
N LEU A 273 5.17 -20.72 16.31
CA LEU A 273 6.23 -21.20 17.20
C LEU A 273 5.68 -21.81 18.47
N LYS A 274 4.70 -21.17 19.14
CA LYS A 274 4.06 -21.71 20.35
C LYS A 274 3.28 -22.99 20.08
N ALA A 275 2.75 -23.17 18.88
CA ALA A 275 2.06 -24.38 18.42
C ALA A 275 3.03 -25.51 18.01
N GLY A 276 4.35 -25.25 17.94
CA GLY A 276 5.34 -26.20 17.42
C GLY A 276 5.26 -26.40 15.89
N GLU A 277 4.68 -25.45 15.17
CA GLU A 277 4.50 -25.49 13.72
C GLU A 277 5.62 -24.73 13.02
N SER A 278 6.05 -25.24 11.86
CA SER A 278 6.90 -24.50 10.93
C SER A 278 6.06 -23.52 10.12
N ALA A 279 6.62 -22.35 9.78
CA ALA A 279 5.93 -21.36 8.96
C ALA A 279 6.87 -20.57 8.04
N ASP A 280 6.40 -20.31 6.83
CA ASP A 280 6.96 -19.35 5.90
C ASP A 280 5.96 -18.21 5.73
N ILE A 281 6.29 -17.05 6.27
CA ILE A 281 5.39 -15.88 6.38
C ILE A 281 5.91 -14.78 5.48
N VAL A 282 5.15 -14.42 4.45
CA VAL A 282 5.47 -13.29 3.57
C VAL A 282 4.69 -12.06 4.03
N PHE A 283 5.37 -10.93 4.17
CA PHE A 283 4.70 -9.63 4.35
C PHE A 283 5.14 -8.62 3.30
N ILE A 284 4.31 -7.61 3.06
CA ILE A 284 4.55 -6.56 2.07
C ILE A 284 5.31 -5.39 2.70
N VAL A 285 6.45 -5.02 2.10
CA VAL A 285 7.11 -3.72 2.30
C VAL A 285 6.46 -2.73 1.35
N ALA A 286 5.46 -1.99 1.84
CA ALA A 286 4.54 -1.24 1.00
C ALA A 286 5.19 -0.04 0.31
N ASP A 287 6.13 0.64 0.98
CA ASP A 287 6.88 1.78 0.43
C ASP A 287 8.19 2.05 1.17
N GLY A 288 9.02 2.91 0.58
CA GLY A 288 10.31 3.32 1.14
C GLY A 288 10.19 4.37 2.23
N GLY A 289 11.07 4.29 3.24
CA GLY A 289 11.11 5.17 4.40
C GLY A 289 11.47 6.63 4.09
N TRP A 290 12.09 6.89 2.94
CA TRP A 290 12.48 8.23 2.53
C TRP A 290 11.32 9.23 2.42
N LYS A 291 10.09 8.73 2.24
CA LYS A 291 8.85 9.53 2.21
C LYS A 291 8.41 10.03 3.59
N TYR A 292 9.07 9.58 4.65
CA TYR A 292 8.71 9.84 6.06
C TYR A 292 9.84 10.51 6.86
N LEU A 293 10.88 11.02 6.19
CA LEU A 293 12.01 11.65 6.88
C LEU A 293 11.59 12.86 7.69
N SER A 294 10.70 13.69 7.16
CA SER A 294 10.16 14.87 7.84
C SER A 294 9.29 14.56 9.07
N THR A 295 8.79 13.33 9.17
CA THR A 295 7.90 12.93 10.27
C THR A 295 8.62 12.64 11.59
N GLY A 296 9.93 12.49 11.56
CA GLY A 296 10.73 12.10 12.75
C GLY A 296 10.62 10.62 13.15
N VAL A 297 9.93 9.78 12.39
CA VAL A 297 9.76 8.34 12.70
C VAL A 297 11.10 7.65 12.99
N TYR A 298 12.17 7.99 12.27
CA TYR A 298 13.49 7.36 12.44
C TYR A 298 14.41 8.10 13.39
N THR A 299 14.15 9.37 13.71
CA THR A 299 15.07 10.28 14.41
C THR A 299 14.58 10.79 15.74
N ALA A 300 13.28 10.73 16.04
CA ALA A 300 12.73 11.11 17.32
C ALA A 300 13.31 10.22 18.44
N ALA A 301 13.55 10.80 19.61
CA ALA A 301 14.17 10.12 20.74
C ALA A 301 13.30 8.98 21.30
N THR A 302 11.98 9.19 21.28
CA THR A 302 11.01 8.18 21.75
C THR A 302 10.00 7.82 20.64
N THR A 303 9.29 6.72 20.85
CA THR A 303 8.19 6.30 19.97
C THR A 303 7.00 7.26 20.08
N GLU A 304 6.72 7.75 21.29
CA GLU A 304 5.65 8.72 21.57
C GLU A 304 5.89 10.02 20.80
N GLU A 305 7.10 10.58 20.86
CA GLU A 305 7.48 11.77 20.10
C GLU A 305 7.31 11.55 18.57
N ALA A 306 7.68 10.37 18.07
CA ALA A 306 7.50 10.03 16.67
C ALA A 306 6.02 9.98 16.29
N ILE A 307 5.15 9.45 17.14
CA ILE A 307 3.71 9.38 16.93
C ILE A 307 3.10 10.78 16.92
N GLU A 308 3.44 11.63 17.88
CA GLU A 308 2.96 13.01 17.95
C GLU A 308 3.30 13.79 16.68
N ARG A 309 4.54 13.65 16.20
CA ARG A 309 4.98 14.28 14.94
C ARG A 309 4.24 13.72 13.72
N LEU A 310 4.02 12.40 13.68
CA LEU A 310 3.21 11.77 12.63
C LEU A 310 1.78 12.29 12.65
N GLN A 311 1.12 12.33 13.81
CA GLN A 311 -0.25 12.80 13.96
C GLN A 311 -0.43 14.24 13.54
N GLY A 312 0.56 15.10 13.76
CA GLY A 312 0.56 16.50 13.31
C GLY A 312 0.67 16.69 11.79
N GLN A 313 1.10 15.66 11.05
CA GLN A 313 1.29 15.72 9.59
C GLN A 313 0.30 14.85 8.82
N LEU A 314 -0.67 14.33 9.54
CA LEU A 314 -1.57 13.34 8.97
C LEU A 314 -2.50 13.88 7.95
N TRP A 315 -2.55 13.06 6.89
CA TRP A 315 -3.86 12.75 6.31
C TRP A 315 -3.65 11.88 5.07
N ALA A 316 -3.96 10.63 5.20
CA ALA A 316 -4.08 9.73 4.06
C ALA A 316 -5.49 9.75 3.54
#